data_91ff16dc33253341bc28370ebcc1ef63
#
_entry.id   91ff16dc33253341bc28370ebcc1ef63
#
_cell.length_a   1.000
_cell.length_b   1.000
_cell.length_c   1.000
_cell.angle_alpha   90.00
_cell.angle_beta   90.00
_cell.angle_gamma   90.00
#
_symmetry.space_group_name_H-M   'P 1'
#
loop_
_entity.id
_entity.type
_entity.pdbx_description
1 polymer ?
#
loop_
_entity_poly.entity_id
_entity_poly.type
_entity_poly.pdbx_seq_one_letter_code
_entity_poly.pdbx_strand_id
1 'polypeptide(L)'
;LDAGCGLGDGLIALSRAYPEARIEGVERSRLLRLACQLRCPWAKVRQGDMWGTGWDGYALVYLFQRPESMERALAKARADMAPGAWLASLEFAVPGVPPDGALRLGPERSVWLYRVAARDKAHAALAELPDGTAAGSRGRRYFGR
;
A
#
# COMPACT_ATOMS: atom_id res chain seq x y z
N LEU A 1 8.26 -3.39 -5.16
CA LEU A 1 7.11 -4.14 -5.66
C LEU A 1 6.37 -3.31 -6.71
N ASP A 2 5.99 -3.90 -7.84
CA ASP A 2 5.00 -3.39 -8.79
C ASP A 2 3.65 -4.08 -8.52
N ALA A 3 2.71 -3.34 -7.94
CA ALA A 3 1.43 -3.86 -7.50
C ALA A 3 0.37 -3.73 -8.60
N GLY A 4 0.07 -4.84 -9.28
CA GLY A 4 -0.74 -4.89 -10.50
C GLY A 4 0.11 -4.62 -11.73
N CYS A 5 1.20 -5.39 -11.88
CA CYS A 5 2.27 -5.09 -12.85
C CYS A 5 1.88 -5.27 -14.32
N GLY A 6 0.71 -5.84 -14.63
CA GLY A 6 0.23 -6.00 -16.00
C GLY A 6 1.27 -6.68 -16.91
N LEU A 7 1.70 -6.00 -17.96
CA LEU A 7 2.75 -6.46 -18.89
C LEU A 7 4.18 -6.13 -18.42
N GLY A 8 4.36 -5.49 -17.24
CA GLY A 8 5.67 -5.26 -16.66
C GLY A 8 6.34 -3.94 -17.03
N ASP A 9 5.61 -2.95 -17.53
CA ASP A 9 6.20 -1.63 -17.83
C ASP A 9 6.76 -0.96 -16.56
N GLY A 10 6.04 -1.08 -15.43
CA GLY A 10 6.50 -0.60 -14.12
C GLY A 10 7.75 -1.35 -13.65
N LEU A 11 7.80 -2.68 -13.83
CA LEU A 11 8.99 -3.47 -13.50
C LEU A 11 10.23 -2.99 -14.26
N ILE A 12 10.07 -2.74 -15.58
CA ILE A 12 11.16 -2.23 -16.43
C ILE A 12 11.60 -0.84 -15.97
N ALA A 13 10.66 0.05 -15.66
CA ALA A 13 10.97 1.39 -15.17
C ALA A 13 11.72 1.33 -13.82
N LEU A 14 11.23 0.50 -12.89
CA LEU A 14 11.86 0.31 -11.58
C LEU A 14 13.27 -0.29 -11.70
N SER A 15 13.48 -1.28 -12.56
CA SER A 15 14.81 -1.88 -12.74
C SER A 15 15.85 -0.92 -13.31
N ARG A 16 15.42 0.01 -14.16
CA ARG A 16 16.29 1.08 -14.69
C ARG A 16 16.62 2.12 -13.64
N ALA A 17 15.63 2.47 -12.80
CA ALA A 17 15.82 3.44 -11.72
C ALA A 17 16.65 2.89 -10.54
N TYR A 18 16.53 1.60 -10.28
CA TYR A 18 17.15 0.91 -9.14
C TYR A 18 17.80 -0.41 -9.60
N PRO A 19 18.92 -0.36 -10.33
CA PRO A 19 19.54 -1.55 -10.94
C PRO A 19 20.01 -2.60 -9.94
N GLU A 20 20.33 -2.18 -8.71
CA GLU A 20 20.79 -3.08 -7.63
C GLU A 20 19.61 -3.61 -6.77
N ALA A 21 18.39 -3.14 -7.01
CA ALA A 21 17.25 -3.53 -6.21
C ALA A 21 16.62 -4.83 -6.70
N ARG A 22 16.13 -5.63 -5.78
CA ARG A 22 15.28 -6.77 -6.11
C ARG A 22 13.88 -6.28 -6.48
N ILE A 23 13.50 -6.47 -7.74
CA ILE A 23 12.22 -6.05 -8.27
C ILE A 23 11.27 -7.25 -8.36
N GLU A 24 10.09 -7.11 -7.77
CA GLU A 24 9.03 -8.12 -7.81
C GLU A 24 7.73 -7.51 -8.34
N GLY A 25 6.88 -8.33 -8.95
CA GLY A 25 5.56 -7.95 -9.43
C GLY A 25 4.46 -8.85 -8.90
N VAL A 26 3.25 -8.29 -8.79
CA VAL A 26 2.02 -9.04 -8.51
C VAL A 26 1.02 -8.73 -9.61
N GLU A 27 0.46 -9.76 -10.25
CA GLU A 27 -0.55 -9.62 -11.29
C GLU A 27 -1.69 -10.63 -11.08
N ARG A 28 -2.92 -10.15 -11.14
CA ARG A 28 -4.11 -10.98 -10.91
C ARG A 28 -4.43 -11.86 -12.11
N SER A 29 -4.27 -11.33 -13.32
CA SER A 29 -4.54 -12.07 -14.55
C SER A 29 -3.44 -13.10 -14.81
N ARG A 30 -3.83 -14.36 -14.98
CA ARG A 30 -2.87 -15.44 -15.35
C ARG A 30 -2.15 -15.17 -16.65
N LEU A 31 -2.89 -14.68 -17.65
CA LEU A 31 -2.34 -14.41 -18.99
C LEU A 31 -1.36 -13.25 -18.95
N LEU A 32 -1.73 -12.12 -18.29
CA LEU A 32 -0.84 -10.97 -18.15
C LEU A 32 0.39 -11.33 -17.32
N ARG A 33 0.23 -12.08 -16.23
CA ARG A 33 1.37 -12.58 -15.44
C ARG A 33 2.34 -13.40 -16.29
N LEU A 34 1.82 -14.32 -17.11
CA LEU A 34 2.67 -15.14 -17.98
C LEU A 34 3.40 -14.28 -19.02
N ALA A 35 2.69 -13.38 -19.69
CA ALA A 35 3.27 -12.44 -20.64
C ALA A 35 4.33 -11.54 -19.98
N CYS A 36 4.03 -11.03 -18.80
CA CYS A 36 4.97 -10.25 -17.99
C CYS A 36 6.23 -11.04 -17.63
N GLN A 37 6.08 -12.30 -17.19
CA GLN A 37 7.20 -13.17 -16.84
C GLN A 37 8.09 -13.49 -18.05
N LEU A 38 7.50 -13.65 -19.24
CA LEU A 38 8.26 -13.81 -20.48
C LEU A 38 9.01 -12.54 -20.88
N ARG A 39 8.39 -11.37 -20.70
CA ARG A 39 8.98 -10.07 -21.02
C ARG A 39 10.05 -9.64 -20.02
N CYS A 40 9.86 -9.99 -18.74
CA CYS A 40 10.73 -9.63 -17.63
C CYS A 40 11.23 -10.88 -16.90
N PRO A 41 12.04 -11.75 -17.53
CA PRO A 41 12.49 -13.02 -16.95
C PRO A 41 13.38 -12.85 -15.71
N TRP A 42 13.96 -11.67 -15.54
CA TRP A 42 14.78 -11.26 -14.40
C TRP A 42 13.97 -10.88 -13.17
N ALA A 43 12.67 -10.56 -13.32
CA ALA A 43 11.79 -10.18 -12.23
C ALA A 43 11.00 -11.40 -11.72
N LYS A 44 10.73 -11.43 -10.41
CA LYS A 44 9.82 -12.41 -9.83
C LYS A 44 8.39 -11.91 -9.90
N VAL A 45 7.59 -12.48 -10.82
CA VAL A 45 6.18 -12.11 -10.99
C VAL A 45 5.27 -13.18 -10.37
N ARG A 46 4.56 -12.80 -9.30
CA ARG A 46 3.60 -13.67 -8.61
C ARG A 46 2.19 -13.45 -9.13
N GLN A 47 1.40 -14.53 -9.17
CA GLN A 47 -0.04 -14.40 -9.39
C GLN A 47 -0.72 -14.04 -8.08
N GLY A 48 -1.56 -13.03 -8.08
CA GLY A 48 -2.30 -12.63 -6.91
C GLY A 48 -3.05 -11.32 -7.07
N ASP A 49 -3.94 -11.06 -6.13
CA ASP A 49 -4.55 -9.75 -5.98
C ASP A 49 -3.64 -8.85 -5.15
N MET A 50 -3.30 -7.68 -5.69
CA MET A 50 -2.48 -6.69 -5.00
C MET A 50 -3.04 -6.27 -3.64
N TRP A 51 -4.38 -6.30 -3.50
CA TRP A 51 -5.05 -5.94 -2.26
C TRP A 51 -4.93 -6.99 -1.16
N GLY A 52 -4.88 -8.27 -1.54
CA GLY A 52 -4.66 -9.39 -0.63
C GLY A 52 -3.18 -9.76 -0.42
N THR A 53 -2.27 -9.18 -1.21
CA THR A 53 -0.84 -9.40 -1.05
C THR A 53 -0.28 -8.46 0.02
N GLY A 54 0.54 -8.96 0.96
CA GLY A 54 1.27 -8.12 1.92
C GLY A 54 2.26 -7.21 1.22
N TRP A 55 2.36 -5.97 1.68
CA TRP A 55 3.35 -4.99 1.21
C TRP A 55 4.48 -4.78 2.22
N ASP A 56 4.49 -5.57 3.28
CA ASP A 56 5.57 -5.61 4.25
C ASP A 56 6.90 -6.05 3.60
N GLY A 57 8.00 -5.53 4.09
CA GLY A 57 9.33 -5.83 3.54
C GLY A 57 9.72 -5.12 2.25
N TYR A 58 8.81 -4.34 1.63
CA TYR A 58 9.15 -3.51 0.47
C TYR A 58 9.48 -2.08 0.88
N ALA A 59 10.65 -1.60 0.43
CA ALA A 59 11.03 -0.20 0.60
C ALA A 59 10.25 0.75 -0.32
N LEU A 60 9.74 0.21 -1.43
CA LEU A 60 8.91 0.94 -2.38
C LEU A 60 7.85 0.03 -2.98
N VAL A 61 6.59 0.49 -2.97
CA VAL A 61 5.49 -0.09 -3.73
C VAL A 61 5.08 0.91 -4.80
N TYR A 62 5.16 0.48 -6.06
CA TYR A 62 4.72 1.22 -7.23
C TYR A 62 3.40 0.66 -7.72
N LEU A 63 2.52 1.52 -8.19
CA LEU A 63 1.25 1.12 -8.77
C LEU A 63 0.75 2.12 -9.84
N PHE A 64 -0.02 1.58 -10.76
CA PHE A 64 -0.83 2.34 -11.71
C PHE A 64 -2.27 1.86 -11.62
N GLN A 65 -3.08 2.57 -10.86
CA GLN A 65 -4.45 2.19 -10.55
C GLN A 65 -5.41 3.36 -10.80
N ARG A 66 -6.72 3.04 -10.82
CA ARG A 66 -7.76 4.06 -11.00
C ARG A 66 -7.76 5.06 -9.86
N PRO A 67 -8.15 6.32 -10.10
CA PRO A 67 -8.21 7.37 -9.08
C PRO A 67 -8.98 6.94 -7.81
N GLU A 68 -10.10 6.21 -7.97
CA GLU A 68 -10.96 5.74 -6.88
C GLU A 68 -10.26 4.75 -5.93
N SER A 69 -9.17 4.14 -6.40
CA SER A 69 -8.40 3.18 -5.61
C SER A 69 -7.29 3.81 -4.78
N MET A 70 -6.99 5.10 -4.99
CA MET A 70 -5.78 5.73 -4.45
C MET A 70 -5.83 5.91 -2.93
N GLU A 71 -6.98 6.25 -2.35
CA GLU A 71 -7.15 6.34 -0.90
C GLU A 71 -6.93 4.97 -0.25
N ARG A 72 -7.49 3.91 -0.84
CA ARG A 72 -7.30 2.53 -0.39
C ARG A 72 -5.83 2.11 -0.47
N ALA A 73 -5.13 2.50 -1.55
CA ALA A 73 -3.73 2.19 -1.72
C ALA A 73 -2.85 2.85 -0.65
N LEU A 74 -3.11 4.12 -0.33
CA LEU A 74 -2.38 4.81 0.73
C LEU A 74 -2.69 4.24 2.12
N ALA A 75 -3.96 3.90 2.38
CA ALA A 75 -4.35 3.24 3.63
C ALA A 75 -3.63 1.89 3.80
N LYS A 76 -3.59 1.07 2.74
CA LYS A 76 -2.86 -0.19 2.74
C LYS A 76 -1.35 0.01 2.92
N ALA A 77 -0.74 0.97 2.24
CA ALA A 77 0.67 1.28 2.42
C ALA A 77 1.00 1.63 3.88
N ARG A 78 0.17 2.45 4.51
CA ARG A 78 0.31 2.82 5.93
C ARG A 78 0.10 1.66 6.89
N ALA A 79 -0.75 0.70 6.54
CA ALA A 79 -1.00 -0.49 7.34
C ALA A 79 0.11 -1.53 7.23
N ASP A 80 0.59 -1.79 6.02
CA ASP A 80 1.49 -2.91 5.74
C ASP A 80 2.97 -2.53 5.76
N MET A 81 3.33 -1.35 5.21
CA MET A 81 4.71 -1.00 4.95
C MET A 81 5.43 -0.41 6.17
N ALA A 82 6.73 -0.58 6.20
CA ALA A 82 7.57 -0.01 7.27
C ALA A 82 7.60 1.53 7.19
N PRO A 83 7.74 2.23 8.33
CA PRO A 83 8.00 3.66 8.35
C PRO A 83 9.21 4.03 7.48
N GLY A 84 9.07 5.08 6.69
CA GLY A 84 10.10 5.52 5.74
C GLY A 84 10.03 4.88 4.37
N ALA A 85 9.26 3.81 4.17
CA ALA A 85 8.98 3.24 2.86
C ALA A 85 8.13 4.19 2.00
N TRP A 86 8.08 3.92 0.69
CA TRP A 86 7.44 4.80 -0.27
C TRP A 86 6.31 4.10 -1.04
N LEU A 87 5.17 4.78 -1.16
CA LEU A 87 4.15 4.47 -2.15
C LEU A 87 4.34 5.40 -3.34
N ALA A 88 4.52 4.84 -4.53
CA ALA A 88 4.66 5.57 -5.78
C ALA A 88 3.46 5.29 -6.68
N SER A 89 2.69 6.31 -7.02
CA SER A 89 1.52 6.21 -7.90
C SER A 89 1.76 6.90 -9.23
N LEU A 90 1.61 6.16 -10.32
CA LEU A 90 1.67 6.73 -11.66
C LEU A 90 0.34 7.44 -12.00
N GLU A 91 0.44 8.66 -12.49
CA GLU A 91 -0.62 9.54 -12.99
C GLU A 91 -1.59 10.08 -11.93
N PHE A 92 -2.07 9.26 -11.00
CA PHE A 92 -3.12 9.65 -10.08
C PHE A 92 -2.60 9.93 -8.67
N ALA A 93 -2.86 11.15 -8.20
CA ALA A 93 -2.60 11.52 -6.81
C ALA A 93 -3.69 10.96 -5.89
N VAL A 94 -3.38 10.85 -4.59
CA VAL A 94 -4.36 10.51 -3.56
C VAL A 94 -5.22 11.74 -3.29
N PRO A 95 -6.57 11.67 -3.42
CA PRO A 95 -7.44 12.80 -3.16
C PRO A 95 -7.25 13.34 -1.74
N GLY A 96 -7.16 14.66 -1.61
CA GLY A 96 -7.08 15.33 -0.31
C GLY A 96 -5.78 15.12 0.48
N VAL A 97 -4.81 14.39 -0.05
CA VAL A 97 -3.52 14.15 0.60
C VAL A 97 -2.39 14.73 -0.25
N PRO A 98 -1.67 15.75 0.23
CA PRO A 98 -0.52 16.28 -0.50
C PRO A 98 0.57 15.20 -0.59
N PRO A 99 1.21 15.01 -1.78
CA PRO A 99 2.32 14.11 -1.91
C PRO A 99 3.58 14.67 -1.23
N ASP A 100 4.43 13.78 -0.73
CA ASP A 100 5.75 14.14 -0.19
C ASP A 100 6.75 14.48 -1.31
N GLY A 101 6.45 14.06 -2.56
CA GLY A 101 7.24 14.37 -3.75
C GLY A 101 6.52 14.01 -5.03
N ALA A 102 7.04 14.51 -6.15
CA ALA A 102 6.54 14.17 -7.47
C ALA A 102 7.69 14.11 -8.48
N LEU A 103 7.62 13.16 -9.41
CA LEU A 103 8.52 13.04 -10.55
C LEU A 103 7.72 13.26 -11.83
N ARG A 104 8.14 14.22 -12.65
CA ARG A 104 7.55 14.43 -13.97
C ARG A 104 8.21 13.52 -15.00
N LEU A 105 7.40 12.72 -15.69
CA LEU A 105 7.85 11.81 -16.76
C LEU A 105 7.53 12.35 -18.16
N GLY A 106 6.99 13.57 -18.24
CA GLY A 106 6.57 14.23 -19.47
C GLY A 106 5.55 15.34 -19.19
N PRO A 107 4.96 15.94 -20.23
CA PRO A 107 4.03 17.07 -20.06
C PRO A 107 2.79 16.69 -19.25
N GLU A 108 2.28 15.47 -19.39
CA GLU A 108 1.02 15.04 -18.77
C GLU A 108 1.16 13.88 -17.77
N ARG A 109 2.37 13.33 -17.59
CA ARG A 109 2.59 12.16 -16.74
C ARG A 109 3.45 12.49 -15.54
N SER A 110 2.97 12.14 -14.36
CA SER A 110 3.68 12.31 -13.10
C SER A 110 3.64 11.02 -12.29
N VAL A 111 4.67 10.80 -11.48
CA VAL A 111 4.66 9.82 -10.40
C VAL A 111 4.55 10.58 -9.09
N TRP A 112 3.51 10.31 -8.34
CA TRP A 112 3.23 10.89 -7.03
C TRP A 112 3.82 10.01 -5.95
N LEU A 113 4.58 10.58 -5.04
CA LEU A 113 5.32 9.87 -4.00
C LEU A 113 4.74 10.21 -2.63
N TYR A 114 4.44 9.16 -1.85
CA TYR A 114 3.93 9.26 -0.49
C TYR A 114 4.83 8.46 0.43
N ARG A 115 5.40 9.11 1.44
CA ARG A 115 6.24 8.44 2.43
C ARG A 115 5.36 7.88 3.54
N VAL A 116 5.59 6.63 3.91
CA VAL A 116 4.91 6.02 5.05
C VAL A 116 5.47 6.65 6.34
N ALA A 117 4.62 7.37 7.06
CA ALA A 117 4.99 8.00 8.32
C ALA A 117 5.26 6.95 9.41
N ALA A 118 6.05 7.31 10.42
CA ALA A 118 6.13 6.53 11.64
C ALA A 118 4.72 6.40 12.25
N ARG A 119 4.35 5.19 12.69
CA ARG A 119 3.11 5.01 13.44
C ARG A 119 3.24 5.80 14.75
N ASP A 120 2.36 6.78 14.97
CA ASP A 120 2.30 7.46 16.25
C ASP A 120 1.97 6.41 17.33
N LYS A 121 2.89 6.26 18.28
CA LYS A 121 2.73 5.31 19.40
C LYS A 121 1.43 5.54 20.21
N ALA A 122 0.90 6.75 20.15
CA ALA A 122 -0.39 7.11 20.77
C ALA A 122 -1.60 6.37 20.15
N HIS A 123 -1.58 6.12 18.84
CA HIS A 123 -2.69 5.41 18.16
C HIS A 123 -2.62 3.90 18.39
N ALA A 124 -1.41 3.34 18.51
CA ALA A 124 -1.22 1.93 18.85
C ALA A 124 -1.68 1.61 20.29
N ALA A 125 -1.42 2.51 21.22
CA ALA A 125 -1.83 2.35 22.62
C ALA A 125 -3.36 2.41 22.82
N LEU A 126 -4.08 3.15 21.96
CA LEU A 126 -5.55 3.21 21.99
C LEU A 126 -6.22 1.94 21.41
N ALA A 127 -5.53 1.24 20.49
CA ALA A 127 -6.04 -0.01 19.92
C ALA A 127 -5.83 -1.23 20.84
N GLU A 128 -4.96 -1.11 21.85
CA GLU A 128 -4.69 -2.17 22.83
C GLU A 128 -5.48 -2.02 24.15
N LEU A 129 -6.36 -1.03 24.28
CA LEU A 129 -7.23 -0.94 25.44
C LEU A 129 -8.26 -2.09 25.40
N PRO A 130 -8.30 -2.98 26.40
CA PRO A 130 -9.30 -4.02 26.46
C PRO A 130 -10.69 -3.39 26.51
N ASP A 131 -11.60 -3.92 25.70
CA ASP A 131 -13.01 -3.52 25.73
C ASP A 131 -13.51 -3.48 27.17
N GLY A 132 -13.92 -2.29 27.62
CA GLY A 132 -14.40 -2.09 28.96
C GLY A 132 -15.60 -3.00 29.23
N THR A 133 -15.36 -4.05 29.97
CA THR A 133 -16.41 -4.90 30.53
C THR A 133 -17.37 -4.03 31.33
N ALA A 134 -18.58 -3.90 30.82
CA ALA A 134 -19.68 -3.25 31.49
C ALA A 134 -19.86 -3.87 32.88
N ALA A 135 -19.39 -3.16 33.91
CA ALA A 135 -19.64 -3.52 35.30
C ALA A 135 -21.13 -3.34 35.59
N GLY A 136 -21.77 -4.47 35.83
CA GLY A 136 -23.19 -4.53 36.14
C GLY A 136 -23.61 -3.61 37.30
N SER A 137 -24.57 -2.75 37.04
CA SER A 137 -25.31 -2.04 38.04
C SER A 137 -26.18 -3.02 38.85
N ARG A 138 -25.70 -3.42 40.03
CA ARG A 138 -26.54 -4.08 41.03
C ARG A 138 -27.50 -3.04 41.58
N GLY A 139 -28.77 -3.12 41.22
CA GLY A 139 -29.84 -2.38 41.80
C GLY A 139 -29.97 -2.65 43.31
N ARG A 140 -29.77 -1.63 44.15
CA ARG A 140 -30.19 -1.65 45.54
C ARG A 140 -31.70 -1.35 45.62
N ARG A 141 -32.48 -2.35 45.97
CA ARG A 141 -33.85 -2.14 46.43
C ARG A 141 -33.80 -1.49 47.79
N TYR A 142 -34.34 -0.29 47.90
CA TYR A 142 -34.72 0.29 49.20
C TYR A 142 -36.15 -0.12 49.50
N PHE A 143 -36.32 -0.96 50.51
CA PHE A 143 -37.58 -1.09 51.28
C PHE A 143 -37.54 -0.06 52.40
N GLY A 144 -38.61 0.70 52.63
CA GLY A 144 -38.78 1.60 53.77
C GLY A 144 -40.17 2.19 53.74
N ARG A 145 -40.95 1.71 54.58
CA ARG A 145 -42.20 2.08 55.27
C ARG A 145 -42.88 3.39 54.85
#